data_64dfb9923fc5d4143231e88e356a11a4
#
_entry.id   64dfb9923fc5d4143231e88e356a11a4
#
_cell.length_a   1.000
_cell.length_b   1.000
_cell.length_c   1.000
_cell.angle_alpha   90.00
_cell.angle_beta   90.00
_cell.angle_gamma   90.00
#
_symmetry.space_group_name_H-M   'P 1'
#
loop_
_entity.id
_entity.type
_entity.pdbx_description
1 polymer ?
#
loop_
_entity_poly.entity_id
_entity_poly.type
_entity_poly.pdbx_seq_one_letter_code
_entity_poly.pdbx_strand_id
1 'polypeptide(L)'
;MRRSLPILIILVALTARLLPGPRTIDDSYITFRYARHILAGDGMVYNPGERVLGTTTPLYTGLMAFLGLFTGGTEAPFPLLAMGVNAVSDALTCLLLLALGERLGKPRAGVGAALVWAILPFSVSFAIGGLETSLYVLLLTGAVFFHLAGKHTLTALFAAFSLLTRPDALILLGPLALDRLITSGFFRPTRTLNDPSPTGEHRSANLHPISLPELFAALLPTVGWFGFAWLYYGSPIPHSIAAKSVAYQLSPVTALVRLTQHYATPFMDHLTFGIPAIMVGIVLYPFLYLVGARVAWKVAPRVWPWLVYPWLYFSVFTIANPLIFRWYMTPLLPAYILVILIGLEQILSSILKEREKKNPIFQAISIFFIIVLPVFLSSRDWQTLPDHGLQRPAPEMAWYQLELLYRQAADALEPDIRSQTATRRVPPTLAAGDVGVLGYFTSARILDTLGLNSPESIPYYPVPPEMHANTYAVAPDLIIDELPDYIVLLEVYGREGLFKDPRFLEAYHLRLKIPTDIYDSDGMVIYERNEMP
;
A
#
# COMPACT_ATOMS: atom_id res chain seq x y z
N MET A 1 9.39 -9.00 29.82
CA MET A 1 8.02 -9.28 29.32
C MET A 1 7.70 -10.76 29.53
N ARG A 2 6.48 -11.11 29.97
CA ARG A 2 6.08 -12.53 30.06
C ARG A 2 6.08 -13.10 28.65
N ARG A 3 6.62 -14.31 28.46
CA ARG A 3 6.72 -14.99 27.14
C ARG A 3 5.39 -15.12 26.40
N SER A 4 4.28 -15.06 27.12
CA SER A 4 2.91 -15.15 26.60
C SER A 4 2.43 -13.90 25.81
N LEU A 5 2.98 -12.70 26.06
CA LEU A 5 2.49 -11.47 25.44
C LEU A 5 2.77 -11.40 23.93
N PRO A 6 3.98 -11.69 23.43
CA PRO A 6 4.22 -11.75 21.97
C PRO A 6 3.32 -12.79 21.27
N ILE A 7 3.12 -13.95 21.88
CA ILE A 7 2.23 -14.99 21.34
C ILE A 7 0.80 -14.47 21.23
N LEU A 8 0.29 -13.82 22.29
CA LEU A 8 -1.05 -13.22 22.28
C LEU A 8 -1.22 -12.19 21.16
N ILE A 9 -0.22 -11.31 20.97
CA ILE A 9 -0.25 -10.29 19.92
C ILE A 9 -0.24 -10.93 18.52
N ILE A 10 0.58 -11.96 18.30
CA ILE A 10 0.57 -12.73 17.07
C ILE A 10 -0.82 -13.34 16.82
N LEU A 11 -1.41 -13.97 17.83
CA LEU A 11 -2.74 -14.57 17.70
C LEU A 11 -3.80 -13.52 17.36
N VAL A 12 -3.77 -12.36 18.01
CA VAL A 12 -4.68 -11.24 17.69
C VAL A 12 -4.49 -10.79 16.24
N ALA A 13 -3.24 -10.57 15.81
CA ALA A 13 -2.94 -10.14 14.44
C ALA A 13 -3.40 -11.16 13.39
N LEU A 14 -3.15 -12.45 13.61
CA LEU A 14 -3.60 -13.52 12.72
C LEU A 14 -5.12 -13.63 12.71
N THR A 15 -5.77 -13.63 13.88
CA THR A 15 -7.24 -13.72 13.98
C THR A 15 -7.93 -12.56 13.27
N ALA A 16 -7.41 -11.34 13.44
CA ALA A 16 -7.97 -10.14 12.81
C ALA A 16 -7.97 -10.21 11.27
N ARG A 17 -7.12 -11.03 10.66
CA ARG A 17 -7.03 -11.18 9.21
C ARG A 17 -7.66 -12.46 8.68
N LEU A 18 -7.50 -13.55 9.42
CA LEU A 18 -8.00 -14.86 8.97
C LEU A 18 -9.51 -15.02 9.23
N LEU A 19 -10.05 -14.44 10.31
CA LEU A 19 -11.46 -14.56 10.65
C LEU A 19 -12.40 -13.91 9.61
N PRO A 20 -12.12 -12.69 9.09
CA PRO A 20 -12.95 -12.10 8.03
C PRO A 20 -12.89 -12.86 6.72
N GLY A 21 -11.80 -13.56 6.46
CA GLY A 21 -11.48 -14.13 5.14
C GLY A 21 -11.08 -13.06 4.12
N PRO A 22 -10.73 -13.46 2.89
CA PRO A 22 -10.31 -12.52 1.86
C PRO A 22 -11.47 -11.61 1.44
N ARG A 23 -11.18 -10.31 1.33
CA ARG A 23 -12.04 -9.26 0.81
C ARG A 23 -11.24 -8.46 -0.21
N THR A 24 -10.96 -9.12 -1.31
CA THR A 24 -9.95 -8.71 -2.28
C THR A 24 -10.35 -7.41 -2.96
N ILE A 25 -9.43 -6.48 -3.05
CA ILE A 25 -9.56 -5.19 -3.72
C ILE A 25 -9.17 -5.36 -5.20
N ASP A 26 -9.77 -4.60 -6.11
CA ASP A 26 -9.56 -4.70 -7.56
C ASP A 26 -8.08 -4.70 -7.96
N ASP A 27 -7.29 -3.74 -7.48
CA ASP A 27 -5.85 -3.63 -7.79
C ASP A 27 -5.06 -4.92 -7.48
N SER A 28 -5.51 -5.72 -6.49
CA SER A 28 -4.86 -7.00 -6.16
C SER A 28 -5.02 -8.03 -7.28
N TYR A 29 -6.15 -8.03 -7.96
CA TYR A 29 -6.39 -8.94 -9.08
C TYR A 29 -5.51 -8.62 -10.29
N ILE A 30 -5.05 -7.39 -10.46
CA ILE A 30 -4.03 -7.04 -11.46
C ILE A 30 -2.76 -7.87 -11.18
N THR A 31 -2.29 -7.85 -9.93
CA THR A 31 -1.13 -8.65 -9.49
C THR A 31 -1.36 -10.16 -9.70
N PHE A 32 -2.55 -10.66 -9.38
CA PHE A 32 -2.90 -12.07 -9.54
C PHE A 32 -2.98 -12.48 -11.01
N ARG A 33 -3.47 -11.59 -11.89
CA ARG A 33 -3.48 -11.83 -13.34
C ARG A 33 -2.06 -11.94 -13.90
N TYR A 34 -1.14 -11.04 -13.53
CA TYR A 34 0.27 -11.17 -13.88
C TYR A 34 0.87 -12.49 -13.38
N ALA A 35 0.59 -12.87 -12.13
CA ALA A 35 1.07 -14.13 -11.56
C ALA A 35 0.52 -15.35 -12.30
N ARG A 36 -0.75 -15.34 -12.70
CA ARG A 36 -1.40 -16.37 -13.50
C ARG A 36 -0.73 -16.53 -14.86
N HIS A 37 -0.42 -15.41 -15.56
CA HIS A 37 0.22 -15.45 -16.87
C HIS A 37 1.68 -15.93 -16.79
N ILE A 38 2.41 -15.61 -15.70
CA ILE A 38 3.73 -16.22 -15.43
C ILE A 38 3.60 -17.75 -15.35
N LEU A 39 2.60 -18.25 -14.63
CA LEU A 39 2.37 -19.69 -14.44
C LEU A 39 1.85 -20.39 -15.70
N ALA A 40 1.12 -19.67 -16.56
CA ALA A 40 0.67 -20.17 -17.86
C ALA A 40 1.81 -20.25 -18.90
N GLY A 41 2.94 -19.58 -18.64
CA GLY A 41 4.06 -19.49 -19.59
C GLY A 41 3.94 -18.33 -20.57
N ASP A 42 2.94 -17.46 -20.44
CA ASP A 42 2.74 -16.26 -21.27
C ASP A 42 3.78 -15.16 -20.96
N GLY A 43 4.49 -15.30 -19.83
CA GLY A 43 5.42 -14.32 -19.32
C GLY A 43 4.81 -13.40 -18.26
N MET A 44 5.57 -12.39 -17.84
CA MET A 44 5.10 -11.40 -16.88
C MET A 44 4.32 -10.30 -17.60
N VAL A 45 3.10 -10.61 -18.03
CA VAL A 45 2.23 -9.74 -18.83
C VAL A 45 0.83 -9.65 -18.24
N TYR A 46 0.14 -8.53 -18.51
CA TYR A 46 -1.26 -8.35 -18.11
C TYR A 46 -2.20 -8.95 -19.17
N ASN A 47 -2.03 -8.61 -20.44
CA ASN A 47 -2.66 -9.28 -21.59
C ASN A 47 -1.63 -10.18 -22.28
N PRO A 48 -1.96 -11.43 -22.64
CA PRO A 48 -1.08 -12.30 -23.40
C PRO A 48 -0.61 -11.65 -24.71
N GLY A 49 0.70 -11.71 -24.96
CA GLY A 49 1.31 -11.11 -26.15
C GLY A 49 1.70 -9.63 -26.02
N GLU A 50 1.25 -8.92 -24.98
CA GLU A 50 1.53 -7.49 -24.75
C GLU A 50 2.54 -7.31 -23.61
N ARG A 51 3.74 -6.79 -23.92
CA ARG A 51 4.78 -6.56 -22.90
C ARG A 51 4.67 -5.15 -22.32
N VAL A 52 3.71 -4.96 -21.43
CA VAL A 52 3.46 -3.69 -20.72
C VAL A 52 3.80 -3.85 -19.26
N LEU A 53 4.63 -2.96 -18.71
CA LEU A 53 4.91 -2.89 -17.28
C LEU A 53 3.84 -2.04 -16.58
N GLY A 54 2.68 -2.62 -16.32
CA GLY A 54 1.59 -1.97 -15.58
C GLY A 54 1.71 -2.12 -14.07
N THR A 55 2.32 -3.23 -13.60
CA THR A 55 2.48 -3.47 -12.15
C THR A 55 3.64 -2.67 -11.54
N THR A 56 3.40 -2.09 -10.37
CA THR A 56 4.42 -1.42 -9.53
C THR A 56 4.98 -2.34 -8.45
N THR A 57 4.55 -3.60 -8.37
CA THR A 57 4.79 -4.53 -7.26
C THR A 57 5.45 -5.84 -7.72
N PRO A 58 6.60 -5.79 -8.43
CA PRO A 58 7.18 -6.97 -9.05
C PRO A 58 7.56 -8.08 -8.06
N LEU A 59 8.06 -7.74 -6.87
CA LEU A 59 8.38 -8.73 -5.84
C LEU A 59 7.13 -9.49 -5.40
N TYR A 60 6.03 -8.78 -5.17
CA TYR A 60 4.78 -9.39 -4.72
C TYR A 60 4.15 -10.25 -5.82
N THR A 61 4.20 -9.78 -7.07
CA THR A 61 3.77 -10.56 -8.25
C THR A 61 4.56 -11.87 -8.37
N GLY A 62 5.88 -11.79 -8.27
CA GLY A 62 6.75 -12.98 -8.28
C GLY A 62 6.49 -13.93 -7.11
N LEU A 63 6.22 -13.38 -5.92
CA LEU A 63 5.86 -14.19 -4.74
C LEU A 63 4.53 -14.91 -4.94
N MET A 64 3.50 -14.25 -5.50
CA MET A 64 2.22 -14.88 -5.81
C MET A 64 2.40 -15.99 -6.84
N ALA A 65 3.15 -15.75 -7.92
CA ALA A 65 3.46 -16.78 -8.91
C ALA A 65 4.22 -17.96 -8.27
N PHE A 66 5.23 -17.69 -7.44
CA PHE A 66 5.98 -18.74 -6.74
C PHE A 66 5.09 -19.60 -5.85
N LEU A 67 4.22 -19.01 -5.04
CA LEU A 67 3.28 -19.75 -4.20
C LEU A 67 2.24 -20.50 -5.04
N GLY A 68 1.80 -19.93 -6.15
CA GLY A 68 0.89 -20.54 -7.09
C GLY A 68 1.42 -21.85 -7.68
N LEU A 69 2.74 -21.97 -7.89
CA LEU A 69 3.36 -23.22 -8.36
C LEU A 69 3.03 -24.44 -7.48
N PHE A 70 2.84 -24.23 -6.17
CA PHE A 70 2.62 -25.30 -5.20
C PHE A 70 1.15 -25.45 -4.79
N THR A 71 0.25 -24.57 -5.26
CA THR A 71 -1.12 -24.48 -4.74
C THR A 71 -2.21 -24.54 -5.81
N GLY A 72 -1.85 -24.92 -7.05
CA GLY A 72 -2.83 -25.09 -8.14
C GLY A 72 -2.45 -24.44 -9.46
N GLY A 73 -1.23 -23.91 -9.59
CA GLY A 73 -0.77 -23.31 -10.84
C GLY A 73 -1.59 -22.06 -11.21
N THR A 74 -2.11 -22.03 -12.43
CA THR A 74 -2.98 -20.94 -12.93
C THR A 74 -4.29 -20.79 -12.16
N GLU A 75 -4.76 -21.88 -11.52
CA GLU A 75 -6.00 -21.92 -10.73
C GLU A 75 -5.73 -21.76 -9.21
N ALA A 76 -4.53 -21.33 -8.84
CA ALA A 76 -4.17 -21.11 -7.45
C ALA A 76 -5.15 -20.12 -6.75
N PRO A 77 -5.48 -20.34 -5.46
CA PRO A 77 -6.38 -19.46 -4.72
C PRO A 77 -5.67 -18.18 -4.27
N PHE A 78 -5.26 -17.34 -5.23
CA PHE A 78 -4.46 -16.15 -4.97
C PHE A 78 -4.98 -15.23 -3.86
N PRO A 79 -6.31 -14.96 -3.74
CA PRO A 79 -6.83 -14.18 -2.61
C PRO A 79 -6.48 -14.77 -1.23
N LEU A 80 -6.55 -16.09 -1.08
CA LEU A 80 -6.18 -16.78 0.17
C LEU A 80 -4.68 -16.76 0.41
N LEU A 81 -3.88 -16.95 -0.64
CA LEU A 81 -2.41 -16.89 -0.56
C LEU A 81 -1.95 -15.50 -0.14
N ALA A 82 -2.50 -14.46 -0.77
CA ALA A 82 -2.22 -13.06 -0.44
C ALA A 82 -2.58 -12.72 1.01
N MET A 83 -3.79 -13.09 1.44
CA MET A 83 -4.22 -12.93 2.83
C MET A 83 -3.29 -13.65 3.81
N GLY A 84 -2.86 -14.88 3.50
CA GLY A 84 -1.92 -15.64 4.32
C GLY A 84 -0.56 -14.97 4.45
N VAL A 85 0.04 -14.53 3.33
CA VAL A 85 1.31 -13.78 3.30
C VAL A 85 1.19 -12.50 4.12
N ASN A 86 0.11 -11.76 3.95
CA ASN A 86 -0.14 -10.51 4.64
C ASN A 86 -0.36 -10.69 6.13
N ALA A 87 -1.11 -11.73 6.54
CA ALA A 87 -1.32 -12.05 7.95
C ALA A 87 0.01 -12.37 8.66
N VAL A 88 0.88 -13.15 8.02
CA VAL A 88 2.22 -13.44 8.56
C VAL A 88 3.08 -12.17 8.59
N SER A 89 3.04 -11.35 7.54
CA SER A 89 3.80 -10.10 7.45
C SER A 89 3.43 -9.13 8.57
N ASP A 90 2.15 -8.98 8.85
CA ASP A 90 1.68 -8.09 9.92
C ASP A 90 1.95 -8.65 11.31
N ALA A 91 1.87 -9.96 11.51
CA ALA A 91 2.27 -10.59 12.77
C ALA A 91 3.77 -10.37 13.05
N LEU A 92 4.63 -10.48 12.03
CA LEU A 92 6.05 -10.16 12.14
C LEU A 92 6.31 -8.66 12.37
N THR A 93 5.53 -7.78 11.74
CA THR A 93 5.58 -6.33 11.99
C THR A 93 5.24 -6.00 13.44
N CYS A 94 4.23 -6.67 14.03
CA CYS A 94 3.93 -6.53 15.47
C CYS A 94 5.14 -6.91 16.34
N LEU A 95 5.84 -8.00 16.02
CA LEU A 95 7.05 -8.41 16.75
C LEU A 95 8.18 -7.38 16.60
N LEU A 96 8.35 -6.80 15.41
CA LEU A 96 9.34 -5.75 15.19
C LEU A 96 9.00 -4.48 16.00
N LEU A 97 7.72 -4.09 16.08
CA LEU A 97 7.30 -2.95 16.90
C LEU A 97 7.55 -3.18 18.39
N LEU A 98 7.30 -4.41 18.90
CA LEU A 98 7.68 -4.78 20.27
C LEU A 98 9.18 -4.61 20.49
N ALA A 99 10.00 -5.18 19.60
CA ALA A 99 11.46 -5.15 19.70
C ALA A 99 12.03 -3.73 19.57
N LEU A 100 11.43 -2.89 18.69
CA LEU A 100 11.79 -1.47 18.55
C LEU A 100 11.43 -0.68 19.83
N GLY A 101 10.26 -0.91 20.42
CA GLY A 101 9.88 -0.30 21.68
C GLY A 101 10.83 -0.65 22.83
N GLU A 102 11.25 -1.90 22.93
CA GLU A 102 12.28 -2.35 23.90
C GLU A 102 13.63 -1.68 23.63
N ARG A 103 14.07 -1.66 22.37
CA ARG A 103 15.35 -1.07 21.95
C ARG A 103 15.41 0.44 22.20
N LEU A 104 14.27 1.12 22.07
CA LEU A 104 14.14 2.56 22.35
C LEU A 104 13.84 2.87 23.82
N GLY A 105 13.91 1.87 24.71
CA GLY A 105 13.71 2.04 26.16
C GLY A 105 12.26 2.33 26.57
N LYS A 106 11.29 2.03 25.70
CA LYS A 106 9.85 2.29 25.89
C LYS A 106 9.01 1.04 25.56
N PRO A 107 9.12 -0.03 26.35
CA PRO A 107 8.48 -1.31 26.04
C PRO A 107 6.95 -1.23 26.04
N ARG A 108 6.32 -0.34 26.85
CA ARG A 108 4.85 -0.16 26.85
C ARG A 108 4.37 0.46 25.55
N ALA A 109 5.09 1.47 25.05
CA ALA A 109 4.80 2.06 23.74
C ALA A 109 4.93 1.02 22.63
N GLY A 110 5.95 0.12 22.70
CA GLY A 110 6.08 -1.01 21.77
C GLY A 110 4.88 -1.97 21.80
N VAL A 111 4.38 -2.29 23.01
CA VAL A 111 3.18 -3.13 23.18
C VAL A 111 1.96 -2.44 22.62
N GLY A 112 1.74 -1.15 22.94
CA GLY A 112 0.64 -0.37 22.41
C GLY A 112 0.64 -0.31 20.89
N ALA A 113 1.80 0.01 20.29
CA ALA A 113 1.95 0.08 18.84
C ALA A 113 1.70 -1.28 18.16
N ALA A 114 2.18 -2.38 18.74
CA ALA A 114 1.98 -3.72 18.20
C ALA A 114 0.51 -4.15 18.27
N LEU A 115 -0.19 -3.88 19.37
CA LEU A 115 -1.62 -4.19 19.50
C LEU A 115 -2.48 -3.32 18.58
N VAL A 116 -2.18 -2.01 18.49
CA VAL A 116 -2.83 -1.13 17.52
C VAL A 116 -2.63 -1.66 16.11
N TRP A 117 -1.41 -1.97 15.70
CA TRP A 117 -1.14 -2.51 14.36
C TRP A 117 -1.88 -3.82 14.09
N ALA A 118 -2.00 -4.67 15.11
CA ALA A 118 -2.70 -5.95 14.99
C ALA A 118 -4.17 -5.80 14.55
N ILE A 119 -4.85 -4.70 14.92
CA ILE A 119 -6.29 -4.51 14.69
C ILE A 119 -6.65 -3.23 13.94
N LEU A 120 -5.67 -2.37 13.64
CA LEU A 120 -5.92 -1.09 12.95
C LEU A 120 -6.58 -1.33 11.59
N PRO A 121 -7.71 -0.64 11.26
CA PRO A 121 -8.39 -0.80 9.98
C PRO A 121 -7.46 -0.67 8.77
N PHE A 122 -6.55 0.31 8.77
CA PHE A 122 -5.56 0.51 7.70
C PHE A 122 -4.61 -0.67 7.51
N SER A 123 -4.29 -1.44 8.55
CA SER A 123 -3.45 -2.64 8.40
C SER A 123 -4.28 -3.86 7.99
N VAL A 124 -5.45 -4.04 8.60
CA VAL A 124 -6.28 -5.23 8.38
C VAL A 124 -6.96 -5.21 7.01
N SER A 125 -7.58 -4.07 6.63
CA SER A 125 -8.32 -3.96 5.36
C SER A 125 -7.46 -4.27 4.15
N PHE A 126 -6.22 -3.77 4.11
CA PHE A 126 -5.34 -4.01 2.95
C PHE A 126 -4.68 -5.38 2.99
N ALA A 127 -4.54 -5.98 4.18
CA ALA A 127 -4.09 -7.36 4.32
C ALA A 127 -5.13 -8.35 3.75
N ILE A 128 -6.40 -8.24 4.16
CA ILE A 128 -7.49 -9.07 3.66
C ILE A 128 -7.92 -8.67 2.23
N GLY A 129 -7.61 -7.44 1.83
CA GLY A 129 -7.76 -6.91 0.48
C GLY A 129 -6.76 -7.47 -0.53
N GLY A 130 -5.76 -8.22 -0.08
CA GLY A 130 -4.81 -8.91 -0.95
C GLY A 130 -3.69 -8.04 -1.53
N LEU A 131 -3.58 -6.75 -1.13
CA LEU A 131 -2.52 -5.85 -1.57
C LEU A 131 -1.18 -6.20 -0.92
N GLU A 132 -0.09 -5.76 -1.53
CA GLU A 132 1.29 -5.94 -1.06
C GLU A 132 1.63 -5.16 0.21
N THR A 133 0.73 -4.31 0.69
CA THR A 133 0.95 -3.30 1.73
C THR A 133 1.53 -3.88 3.03
N SER A 134 1.04 -5.03 3.49
CA SER A 134 1.54 -5.67 4.72
C SER A 134 2.98 -6.17 4.58
N LEU A 135 3.30 -6.80 3.45
CA LEU A 135 4.68 -7.22 3.14
C LEU A 135 5.61 -6.00 3.04
N TYR A 136 5.17 -4.96 2.38
CA TYR A 136 5.91 -3.71 2.24
C TYR A 136 6.23 -3.07 3.59
N VAL A 137 5.24 -2.96 4.48
CA VAL A 137 5.42 -2.44 5.85
C VAL A 137 6.39 -3.30 6.67
N LEU A 138 6.30 -4.62 6.56
CA LEU A 138 7.25 -5.55 7.18
C LEU A 138 8.69 -5.28 6.71
N LEU A 139 8.87 -5.11 5.39
CA LEU A 139 10.20 -4.88 4.81
C LEU A 139 10.78 -3.53 5.24
N LEU A 140 10.00 -2.45 5.25
CA LEU A 140 10.44 -1.13 5.73
C LEU A 140 10.79 -1.16 7.23
N THR A 141 9.90 -1.71 8.05
CA THR A 141 10.12 -1.79 9.51
C THR A 141 11.31 -2.70 9.85
N GLY A 142 11.46 -3.80 9.10
CA GLY A 142 12.58 -4.71 9.20
C GLY A 142 13.92 -4.05 8.81
N ALA A 143 13.95 -3.27 7.73
CA ALA A 143 15.12 -2.51 7.31
C ALA A 143 15.60 -1.58 8.45
N VAL A 144 14.68 -0.85 9.07
CA VAL A 144 14.99 0.02 10.23
C VAL A 144 15.49 -0.78 11.43
N PHE A 145 14.81 -1.88 11.77
CA PHE A 145 15.20 -2.73 12.89
C PHE A 145 16.62 -3.28 12.72
N PHE A 146 16.94 -3.83 11.55
CA PHE A 146 18.27 -4.37 11.25
C PHE A 146 19.33 -3.27 11.15
N HIS A 147 18.97 -2.08 10.66
CA HIS A 147 19.84 -0.91 10.67
C HIS A 147 20.26 -0.54 12.11
N LEU A 148 19.31 -0.43 13.01
CA LEU A 148 19.56 -0.17 14.43
C LEU A 148 20.30 -1.32 15.12
N ALA A 149 20.16 -2.56 14.63
CA ALA A 149 20.89 -3.72 15.11
C ALA A 149 22.33 -3.82 14.56
N GLY A 150 22.74 -2.93 13.64
CA GLY A 150 24.05 -3.00 12.98
C GLY A 150 24.20 -4.16 12.00
N LYS A 151 23.09 -4.76 11.57
CA LYS A 151 23.03 -5.88 10.60
C LYS A 151 22.88 -5.35 9.17
N HIS A 152 23.93 -4.67 8.67
CA HIS A 152 23.88 -3.89 7.44
C HIS A 152 23.49 -4.70 6.20
N THR A 153 23.95 -5.95 6.07
CA THR A 153 23.55 -6.83 4.96
C THR A 153 22.05 -7.12 4.96
N LEU A 154 21.44 -7.38 6.13
CA LEU A 154 20.00 -7.56 6.24
C LEU A 154 19.25 -6.26 5.99
N THR A 155 19.78 -5.14 6.46
CA THR A 155 19.23 -3.81 6.14
C THR A 155 19.16 -3.60 4.62
N ALA A 156 20.26 -3.87 3.92
CA ALA A 156 20.36 -3.73 2.46
C ALA A 156 19.39 -4.66 1.72
N LEU A 157 19.27 -5.91 2.16
CA LEU A 157 18.34 -6.89 1.57
C LEU A 157 16.87 -6.47 1.74
N PHE A 158 16.47 -6.09 2.97
CA PHE A 158 15.12 -5.61 3.25
C PHE A 158 14.81 -4.31 2.50
N ALA A 159 15.79 -3.42 2.39
CA ALA A 159 15.68 -2.20 1.59
C ALA A 159 15.47 -2.49 0.10
N ALA A 160 16.27 -3.38 -0.50
CA ALA A 160 16.13 -3.78 -1.89
C ALA A 160 14.75 -4.40 -2.16
N PHE A 161 14.30 -5.30 -1.30
CA PHE A 161 12.99 -5.93 -1.43
C PHE A 161 11.83 -4.95 -1.21
N SER A 162 11.97 -3.96 -0.30
CA SER A 162 10.96 -2.92 -0.16
C SER A 162 10.82 -2.08 -1.44
N LEU A 163 11.94 -1.74 -2.09
CA LEU A 163 11.92 -1.03 -3.38
C LEU A 163 11.26 -1.84 -4.49
N LEU A 164 11.48 -3.15 -4.53
CA LEU A 164 10.82 -4.06 -5.49
C LEU A 164 9.37 -4.38 -5.11
N THR A 165 8.94 -3.99 -3.91
CA THR A 165 7.53 -4.07 -3.51
C THR A 165 6.80 -2.78 -3.86
N ARG A 166 7.44 -1.61 -3.64
CA ARG A 166 6.86 -0.30 -3.98
C ARG A 166 7.95 0.76 -4.19
N PRO A 167 7.83 1.59 -5.24
CA PRO A 167 8.84 2.62 -5.52
C PRO A 167 8.90 3.74 -4.47
N ASP A 168 7.82 4.02 -3.74
CA ASP A 168 7.78 5.01 -2.64
C ASP A 168 8.65 4.60 -1.42
N ALA A 169 9.21 3.39 -1.39
CA ALA A 169 10.26 2.99 -0.45
C ALA A 169 11.44 3.95 -0.43
N LEU A 170 11.77 4.57 -1.57
CA LEU A 170 12.88 5.53 -1.67
C LEU A 170 12.80 6.66 -0.63
N ILE A 171 11.60 7.01 -0.17
CA ILE A 171 11.39 8.06 0.84
C ILE A 171 12.05 7.69 2.19
N LEU A 172 12.04 6.41 2.58
CA LEU A 172 12.76 5.91 3.76
C LEU A 172 14.19 5.49 3.42
N LEU A 173 14.39 4.86 2.26
CA LEU A 173 15.68 4.29 1.88
C LEU A 173 16.74 5.36 1.65
N GLY A 174 16.37 6.55 1.15
CA GLY A 174 17.27 7.68 1.01
C GLY A 174 17.93 8.07 2.35
N PRO A 175 17.16 8.41 3.39
CA PRO A 175 17.71 8.66 4.73
C PRO A 175 18.51 7.50 5.33
N LEU A 176 18.07 6.25 5.15
CA LEU A 176 18.81 5.06 5.63
C LEU A 176 20.17 4.93 4.92
N ALA A 177 20.20 5.11 3.61
CA ALA A 177 21.44 5.08 2.83
C ALA A 177 22.38 6.22 3.26
N LEU A 178 21.83 7.42 3.47
CA LEU A 178 22.60 8.57 3.94
C LEU A 178 23.25 8.30 5.31
N ASP A 179 22.49 7.78 6.30
CA ASP A 179 23.03 7.40 7.60
C ASP A 179 24.13 6.33 7.45
N ARG A 180 23.91 5.36 6.57
CA ARG A 180 24.89 4.30 6.30
C ARG A 180 26.18 4.85 5.67
N LEU A 181 26.10 5.76 4.71
CA LEU A 181 27.24 6.41 4.09
C LEU A 181 28.04 7.28 5.10
N ILE A 182 27.33 8.03 5.96
CA ILE A 182 27.96 8.80 7.04
C ILE A 182 28.72 7.88 8.00
N THR A 183 28.10 6.78 8.41
CA THR A 183 28.69 5.85 9.39
C THR A 183 29.75 4.92 8.79
N SER A 184 29.81 4.77 7.47
CA SER A 184 30.87 4.03 6.78
C SER A 184 32.19 4.82 6.67
N GLY A 185 32.14 6.12 6.89
CA GLY A 185 33.30 7.01 6.67
C GLY A 185 33.50 7.44 5.23
N PHE A 186 32.54 7.14 4.34
CA PHE A 186 32.62 7.45 2.90
C PHE A 186 32.92 8.93 2.61
N PHE A 187 32.38 9.84 3.42
CA PHE A 187 32.59 11.30 3.26
C PHE A 187 33.82 11.83 4.02
N ARG A 188 34.61 10.98 4.68
CA ARG A 188 35.83 11.46 5.34
C ARG A 188 36.97 11.51 4.33
N PRO A 189 37.66 12.65 4.19
CA PRO A 189 38.87 12.71 3.38
C PRO A 189 39.88 11.68 3.91
N THR A 190 40.52 10.94 3.02
CA THR A 190 41.66 10.07 3.36
C THR A 190 42.73 10.95 3.99
N ARG A 191 42.86 10.85 5.32
CA ARG A 191 44.02 11.47 5.99
C ARG A 191 45.25 10.81 5.43
N THR A 192 46.13 11.59 4.85
CA THR A 192 47.50 11.17 4.54
C THR A 192 48.21 10.83 5.86
N LEU A 193 48.99 9.78 5.85
CA LEU A 193 49.75 9.23 7.02
C LEU A 193 50.65 10.25 7.71
N ASN A 194 50.76 11.48 7.20
CA ASN A 194 51.69 12.53 7.64
C ASN A 194 51.01 13.71 8.35
N ASP A 195 49.73 13.67 8.69
CA ASP A 195 49.08 14.75 9.43
C ASP A 195 49.30 14.59 10.95
N PRO A 196 50.09 15.44 11.62
CA PRO A 196 50.28 15.39 13.07
C PRO A 196 48.98 15.77 13.76
N SER A 197 48.44 14.87 14.59
CA SER A 197 47.24 15.19 15.38
C SER A 197 47.61 16.20 16.48
N PRO A 198 46.90 17.37 16.58
CA PRO A 198 47.22 18.38 17.59
C PRO A 198 46.79 18.00 19.03
N THR A 199 46.02 16.97 19.22
CA THR A 199 45.59 16.53 20.57
C THR A 199 45.41 15.03 20.59
N GLY A 200 46.07 14.34 21.53
CA GLY A 200 46.13 12.88 21.70
C GLY A 200 44.84 12.16 22.10
N GLU A 201 43.66 12.67 21.73
CA GLU A 201 42.39 11.97 21.88
C GLU A 201 42.07 11.21 20.61
N HIS A 202 42.50 9.95 20.54
CA HIS A 202 41.97 8.98 19.59
C HIS A 202 40.50 8.69 19.91
N ARG A 203 39.55 9.57 19.52
CA ARG A 203 38.21 9.14 19.27
C ARG A 203 38.22 8.36 17.93
N SER A 204 38.60 7.10 18.01
CA SER A 204 38.34 6.14 16.94
C SER A 204 36.82 6.05 16.79
N ALA A 205 36.23 6.87 15.92
CA ALA A 205 34.87 6.62 15.49
C ALA A 205 34.91 5.22 14.87
N ASN A 206 34.16 4.29 15.45
CA ASN A 206 34.01 2.93 14.91
C ASN A 206 33.38 3.04 13.51
N LEU A 207 34.25 3.16 12.50
CA LEU A 207 33.83 3.18 11.09
C LEU A 207 33.55 1.73 10.70
N HIS A 208 32.38 1.51 10.16
CA HIS A 208 31.99 0.22 9.60
C HIS A 208 31.98 0.35 8.06
N PRO A 209 33.09 0.02 7.37
CA PRO A 209 33.12 0.11 5.91
C PRO A 209 32.00 -0.72 5.28
N ILE A 210 31.57 -0.31 4.08
CA ILE A 210 30.57 -1.05 3.32
C ILE A 210 31.17 -2.38 2.90
N SER A 211 30.53 -3.47 3.28
CA SER A 211 30.99 -4.82 2.96
C SER A 211 30.47 -5.32 1.60
N LEU A 212 31.22 -6.23 0.96
CA LEU A 212 30.75 -6.85 -0.28
C LEU A 212 29.38 -7.54 -0.15
N PRO A 213 29.09 -8.33 0.90
CA PRO A 213 27.76 -8.91 1.08
C PRO A 213 26.64 -7.87 1.19
N GLU A 214 26.90 -6.71 1.82
CA GLU A 214 25.96 -5.61 1.90
C GLU A 214 25.68 -5.01 0.51
N LEU A 215 26.74 -4.80 -0.27
CA LEU A 215 26.62 -4.28 -1.63
C LEU A 215 25.86 -5.25 -2.55
N PHE A 216 26.16 -6.54 -2.48
CA PHE A 216 25.42 -7.56 -3.23
C PHE A 216 23.97 -7.65 -2.81
N ALA A 217 23.66 -7.58 -1.51
CA ALA A 217 22.28 -7.60 -1.00
C ALA A 217 21.46 -6.40 -1.48
N ALA A 218 22.07 -5.23 -1.65
CA ALA A 218 21.42 -4.05 -2.19
C ALA A 218 21.26 -4.12 -3.71
N LEU A 219 22.34 -4.43 -4.44
CA LEU A 219 22.41 -4.26 -5.89
C LEU A 219 21.85 -5.45 -6.67
N LEU A 220 22.06 -6.69 -6.23
CA LEU A 220 21.67 -7.86 -7.02
C LEU A 220 20.16 -7.91 -7.29
N PRO A 221 19.25 -7.73 -6.31
CA PRO A 221 17.82 -7.72 -6.57
C PRO A 221 17.40 -6.49 -7.40
N THR A 222 17.93 -5.30 -7.06
CA THR A 222 17.51 -4.05 -7.72
C THR A 222 18.01 -3.98 -9.17
N VAL A 223 19.30 -4.19 -9.42
CA VAL A 223 19.87 -4.18 -10.77
C VAL A 223 19.28 -5.33 -11.60
N GLY A 224 19.09 -6.50 -10.98
CA GLY A 224 18.46 -7.65 -11.63
C GLY A 224 17.06 -7.32 -12.14
N TRP A 225 16.23 -6.72 -11.28
CA TRP A 225 14.87 -6.31 -11.67
C TRP A 225 14.87 -5.19 -12.72
N PHE A 226 15.57 -4.09 -12.46
CA PHE A 226 15.56 -2.95 -13.39
C PHE A 226 16.20 -3.30 -14.73
N GLY A 227 17.23 -4.15 -14.75
CA GLY A 227 17.81 -4.69 -15.97
C GLY A 227 16.84 -5.59 -16.74
N PHE A 228 16.15 -6.50 -16.03
CA PHE A 228 15.09 -7.31 -16.64
C PHE A 228 13.96 -6.43 -17.21
N ALA A 229 13.47 -5.46 -16.45
CA ALA A 229 12.38 -4.58 -16.89
C ALA A 229 12.77 -3.78 -18.14
N TRP A 230 13.99 -3.26 -18.16
CA TRP A 230 14.53 -2.57 -19.35
C TRP A 230 14.58 -3.47 -20.59
N LEU A 231 15.10 -4.68 -20.44
CA LEU A 231 15.25 -5.62 -21.56
C LEU A 231 13.92 -6.22 -22.01
N TYR A 232 13.00 -6.46 -21.10
CA TYR A 232 11.74 -7.16 -21.37
C TYR A 232 10.61 -6.22 -21.83
N TYR A 233 10.48 -5.04 -21.15
CA TYR A 233 9.43 -4.06 -21.44
C TYR A 233 9.93 -2.82 -22.20
N GLY A 234 11.23 -2.64 -22.36
CA GLY A 234 11.81 -1.42 -22.92
C GLY A 234 11.84 -0.21 -21.97
N SER A 235 11.30 -0.35 -20.75
CA SER A 235 11.30 0.68 -19.72
C SER A 235 11.42 0.07 -18.31
N PRO A 236 12.25 0.62 -17.43
CA PRO A 236 12.32 0.19 -16.03
C PRO A 236 11.24 0.86 -15.17
N ILE A 237 10.50 1.84 -15.69
CA ILE A 237 9.49 2.62 -14.99
C ILE A 237 8.11 2.11 -15.39
N PRO A 238 7.24 1.74 -14.43
CA PRO A 238 5.88 1.32 -14.72
C PRO A 238 5.04 2.40 -15.42
N HIS A 239 4.32 2.03 -16.46
CA HIS A 239 3.39 2.91 -17.19
C HIS A 239 2.31 3.50 -16.29
N SER A 240 1.89 2.77 -15.25
CA SER A 240 0.89 3.21 -14.28
C SER A 240 1.26 4.52 -13.57
N ILE A 241 2.54 4.86 -13.43
CA ILE A 241 2.96 6.14 -12.85
C ILE A 241 2.61 7.30 -13.80
N ALA A 242 2.93 7.16 -15.09
CA ALA A 242 2.61 8.17 -16.09
C ALA A 242 1.09 8.28 -16.31
N ALA A 243 0.38 7.16 -16.45
CA ALA A 243 -1.06 7.12 -16.64
C ALA A 243 -1.82 7.86 -15.55
N LYS A 244 -1.53 7.54 -14.27
CA LYS A 244 -2.18 8.21 -13.12
C LYS A 244 -1.93 9.72 -13.07
N SER A 245 -0.80 10.19 -13.58
CA SER A 245 -0.46 11.63 -13.55
C SER A 245 -1.25 12.46 -14.56
N VAL A 246 -1.76 11.85 -15.64
CA VAL A 246 -2.51 12.56 -16.69
C VAL A 246 -4.02 12.28 -16.64
N ALA A 247 -4.43 11.10 -16.19
CA ALA A 247 -5.84 10.71 -16.17
C ALA A 247 -6.63 11.36 -15.03
N TYR A 248 -6.01 11.55 -13.85
CA TYR A 248 -6.70 12.14 -12.70
C TYR A 248 -6.50 13.65 -12.64
N GLN A 249 -7.61 14.40 -12.62
CA GLN A 249 -7.61 15.83 -12.41
C GLN A 249 -7.95 16.16 -10.96
N LEU A 250 -6.95 16.64 -10.21
CA LEU A 250 -7.07 16.89 -8.78
C LEU A 250 -6.91 18.38 -8.47
N SER A 251 -7.68 18.85 -7.47
CA SER A 251 -7.40 20.15 -6.86
C SER A 251 -5.98 20.19 -6.27
N PRO A 252 -5.24 21.30 -6.38
CA PRO A 252 -3.85 21.41 -5.89
C PRO A 252 -3.64 21.07 -4.42
N VAL A 253 -4.71 21.09 -3.61
CA VAL A 253 -4.65 20.83 -2.16
C VAL A 253 -5.18 19.46 -1.77
N THR A 254 -5.56 18.60 -2.72
CA THR A 254 -6.24 17.31 -2.42
C THR A 254 -5.37 16.41 -1.55
N ALA A 255 -4.12 16.20 -1.91
CA ALA A 255 -3.19 15.37 -1.13
C ALA A 255 -2.90 15.98 0.25
N LEU A 256 -2.71 17.31 0.33
CA LEU A 256 -2.48 18.02 1.59
C LEU A 256 -3.63 17.79 2.57
N VAL A 257 -4.87 17.98 2.12
CA VAL A 257 -6.07 17.81 2.97
C VAL A 257 -6.15 16.36 3.46
N ARG A 258 -6.04 15.39 2.54
CA ARG A 258 -6.15 13.97 2.86
C ARG A 258 -5.08 13.49 3.83
N LEU A 259 -3.82 13.89 3.62
CA LEU A 259 -2.73 13.57 4.54
C LEU A 259 -2.89 14.27 5.89
N THR A 260 -3.32 15.53 5.91
CA THR A 260 -3.57 16.24 7.17
C THR A 260 -4.64 15.54 8.01
N GLN A 261 -5.74 15.11 7.40
CA GLN A 261 -6.78 14.31 8.08
C GLN A 261 -6.20 13.01 8.64
N HIS A 262 -5.41 12.29 7.86
CA HIS A 262 -4.80 11.02 8.27
C HIS A 262 -3.80 11.18 9.43
N TYR A 263 -2.95 12.22 9.39
CA TYR A 263 -2.00 12.51 10.47
C TYR A 263 -2.71 12.99 11.75
N ALA A 264 -3.87 13.62 11.59
CA ALA A 264 -4.70 14.03 12.73
C ALA A 264 -5.51 12.88 13.35
N THR A 265 -5.65 11.73 12.67
CA THR A 265 -6.47 10.61 13.14
C THR A 265 -5.78 9.24 12.93
N PRO A 266 -4.55 9.04 13.49
CA PRO A 266 -3.73 7.86 13.19
C PRO A 266 -4.26 6.54 13.78
N PHE A 267 -5.22 6.60 14.71
CA PHE A 267 -5.79 5.44 15.41
C PHE A 267 -7.19 5.07 14.93
N MET A 268 -7.78 5.83 14.01
CA MET A 268 -9.15 5.64 13.54
C MET A 268 -9.34 6.30 12.16
N ASP A 269 -10.46 6.04 11.51
CA ASP A 269 -10.84 6.81 10.34
C ASP A 269 -11.29 8.24 10.74
N HIS A 270 -10.93 9.24 9.94
CA HIS A 270 -11.29 10.65 10.19
C HIS A 270 -12.82 10.88 10.23
N LEU A 271 -13.60 10.01 9.58
CA LEU A 271 -15.06 10.08 9.61
C LEU A 271 -15.67 9.63 10.94
N THR A 272 -14.96 8.81 11.73
CA THR A 272 -15.48 8.21 12.97
C THR A 272 -15.90 9.26 14.00
N PHE A 273 -15.10 10.30 14.22
CA PHE A 273 -15.38 11.38 15.14
C PHE A 273 -15.44 12.76 14.47
N GLY A 274 -15.32 12.81 13.15
CA GLY A 274 -15.48 14.00 12.33
C GLY A 274 -14.47 15.11 12.62
N ILE A 275 -14.87 16.34 12.30
CA ILE A 275 -14.03 17.55 12.39
C ILE A 275 -13.40 17.76 13.78
N PRO A 276 -14.11 17.57 14.93
CA PRO A 276 -13.52 17.76 16.26
C PRO A 276 -12.27 16.90 16.50
N ALA A 277 -12.27 15.64 16.04
CA ALA A 277 -11.11 14.76 16.16
C ALA A 277 -9.93 15.27 15.32
N ILE A 278 -10.19 15.76 14.11
CA ILE A 278 -9.16 16.36 13.23
C ILE A 278 -8.57 17.61 13.90
N MET A 279 -9.40 18.51 14.42
CA MET A 279 -8.93 19.74 15.06
C MET A 279 -8.03 19.49 16.28
N VAL A 280 -8.39 18.51 17.11
CA VAL A 280 -7.56 18.12 18.25
C VAL A 280 -6.31 17.38 17.78
N GLY A 281 -6.48 16.44 16.88
CA GLY A 281 -5.41 15.56 16.45
C GLY A 281 -4.29 16.25 15.66
N ILE A 282 -4.62 17.29 14.88
CA ILE A 282 -3.62 18.05 14.11
C ILE A 282 -2.59 18.77 15.00
N VAL A 283 -2.91 19.03 16.25
CA VAL A 283 -1.99 19.62 17.23
C VAL A 283 -1.42 18.54 18.16
N LEU A 284 -2.28 17.66 18.67
CA LEU A 284 -1.91 16.68 19.69
C LEU A 284 -0.89 15.66 19.17
N TYR A 285 -1.15 15.04 18.03
CA TYR A 285 -0.29 13.95 17.55
C TYR A 285 1.08 14.42 17.04
N PRO A 286 1.23 15.51 16.29
CA PRO A 286 2.54 16.08 15.99
C PRO A 286 3.33 16.50 17.23
N PHE A 287 2.66 17.07 18.25
CA PHE A 287 3.31 17.41 19.52
C PHE A 287 3.82 16.16 20.23
N LEU A 288 2.99 15.13 20.40
CA LEU A 288 3.42 13.85 20.99
C LEU A 288 4.54 13.21 20.18
N TYR A 289 4.46 13.27 18.86
CA TYR A 289 5.51 12.77 17.96
C TYR A 289 6.84 13.47 18.20
N LEU A 290 6.88 14.80 18.28
CA LEU A 290 8.11 15.57 18.53
C LEU A 290 8.75 15.21 19.88
N VAL A 291 7.93 15.05 20.92
CA VAL A 291 8.41 14.58 22.24
C VAL A 291 9.00 13.16 22.11
N GLY A 292 8.30 12.26 21.45
CA GLY A 292 8.75 10.88 21.26
C GLY A 292 10.01 10.77 20.40
N ALA A 293 10.06 11.55 19.32
CA ALA A 293 11.22 11.61 18.44
C ALA A 293 12.48 12.08 19.20
N ARG A 294 12.34 13.12 20.03
CA ARG A 294 13.45 13.59 20.89
C ARG A 294 13.94 12.50 21.84
N VAL A 295 13.01 11.73 22.44
CA VAL A 295 13.36 10.62 23.34
C VAL A 295 14.06 9.50 22.57
N ALA A 296 13.47 9.05 21.47
CA ALA A 296 14.03 7.97 20.64
C ALA A 296 15.43 8.33 20.10
N TRP A 297 15.60 9.56 19.62
CA TRP A 297 16.88 10.04 19.11
C TRP A 297 17.97 10.08 20.20
N LYS A 298 17.64 10.46 21.43
CA LYS A 298 18.58 10.45 22.55
C LYS A 298 19.04 9.04 22.91
N VAL A 299 18.16 8.05 22.80
CA VAL A 299 18.47 6.63 23.12
C VAL A 299 19.25 5.97 22.00
N ALA A 300 18.84 6.19 20.77
CA ALA A 300 19.43 5.58 19.58
C ALA A 300 19.52 6.62 18.44
N PRO A 301 20.59 7.43 18.35
CA PRO A 301 20.69 8.49 17.34
C PRO A 301 20.49 8.00 15.89
N ARG A 302 20.90 6.77 15.57
CA ARG A 302 20.72 6.16 14.25
C ARG A 302 19.25 5.90 13.87
N VAL A 303 18.30 6.14 14.76
CA VAL A 303 16.87 6.03 14.45
C VAL A 303 16.33 7.20 13.61
N TRP A 304 17.12 8.26 13.44
CA TRP A 304 16.71 9.49 12.75
C TRP A 304 16.09 9.26 11.36
N PRO A 305 16.53 8.31 10.51
CA PRO A 305 15.88 8.07 9.21
C PRO A 305 14.41 7.69 9.36
N TRP A 306 14.09 6.90 10.39
CA TRP A 306 12.73 6.50 10.67
C TRP A 306 11.90 7.63 11.30
N LEU A 307 12.55 8.52 12.07
CA LEU A 307 11.89 9.70 12.65
C LEU A 307 11.54 10.76 11.60
N VAL A 308 12.33 10.90 10.55
CA VAL A 308 12.02 11.86 9.48
C VAL A 308 11.08 11.27 8.42
N TYR A 309 10.98 9.96 8.32
CA TYR A 309 10.23 9.26 7.28
C TYR A 309 8.76 9.69 7.15
N PRO A 310 7.93 9.74 8.23
CA PRO A 310 6.54 10.18 8.09
C PRO A 310 6.42 11.60 7.54
N TRP A 311 7.32 12.50 7.91
CA TRP A 311 7.30 13.90 7.46
C TRP A 311 7.81 14.07 6.03
N LEU A 312 8.82 13.29 5.64
CA LEU A 312 9.24 13.21 4.24
C LEU A 312 8.12 12.65 3.37
N TYR A 313 7.44 11.61 3.85
CA TYR A 313 6.29 11.03 3.18
C TYR A 313 5.17 12.06 2.97
N PHE A 314 4.81 12.78 4.05
CA PHE A 314 3.87 13.89 3.99
C PHE A 314 4.28 14.92 2.93
N SER A 315 5.53 15.37 2.97
CA SER A 315 6.04 16.43 2.07
C SER A 315 6.05 15.98 0.61
N VAL A 316 6.59 14.79 0.33
CA VAL A 316 6.69 14.25 -1.04
C VAL A 316 5.30 14.10 -1.66
N PHE A 317 4.36 13.47 -0.95
CA PHE A 317 3.02 13.26 -1.49
C PHE A 317 2.20 14.56 -1.56
N THR A 318 2.39 15.49 -0.65
CA THR A 318 1.74 16.82 -0.74
C THR A 318 2.25 17.61 -1.96
N ILE A 319 3.57 17.61 -2.21
CA ILE A 319 4.15 18.33 -3.35
C ILE A 319 3.79 17.68 -4.67
N ALA A 320 3.87 16.36 -4.76
CA ALA A 320 3.53 15.61 -5.96
C ALA A 320 2.01 15.58 -6.24
N ASN A 321 1.18 15.77 -5.23
CA ASN A 321 -0.28 15.79 -5.27
C ASN A 321 -0.92 14.68 -6.13
N PRO A 322 -0.50 13.39 -5.98
CA PRO A 322 -1.13 12.29 -6.70
C PRO A 322 -2.52 11.98 -6.10
N LEU A 323 -3.35 11.22 -6.81
CA LEU A 323 -4.52 10.61 -6.19
C LEU A 323 -4.05 9.62 -5.13
N ILE A 324 -4.28 9.98 -3.85
CA ILE A 324 -3.91 9.15 -2.71
C ILE A 324 -5.04 8.17 -2.41
N PHE A 325 -4.81 6.90 -2.69
CA PHE A 325 -5.66 5.82 -2.18
C PHE A 325 -5.31 5.52 -0.72
N ARG A 326 -6.24 4.90 0.03
CA ARG A 326 -6.07 4.66 1.47
C ARG A 326 -4.85 3.80 1.81
N TRP A 327 -4.48 2.85 0.95
CA TRP A 327 -3.30 1.99 1.15
C TRP A 327 -1.97 2.73 1.01
N TYR A 328 -1.92 3.87 0.31
CA TYR A 328 -0.72 4.73 0.31
C TYR A 328 -0.45 5.37 1.67
N MET A 329 -1.47 5.54 2.52
CA MET A 329 -1.31 6.16 3.83
C MET A 329 -0.87 5.16 4.93
N THR A 330 -0.85 3.87 4.65
CA THR A 330 -0.55 2.81 5.64
C THR A 330 0.94 2.68 5.99
N PRO A 331 1.91 2.79 5.05
CA PRO A 331 3.31 2.47 5.32
C PRO A 331 4.01 3.34 6.37
N LEU A 332 3.57 4.57 6.56
CA LEU A 332 4.13 5.49 7.55
C LEU A 332 3.65 5.22 8.98
N LEU A 333 2.49 4.55 9.15
CA LEU A 333 1.80 4.41 10.44
C LEU A 333 2.62 3.68 11.52
N PRO A 334 3.37 2.60 11.26
CA PRO A 334 4.19 1.97 12.30
C PRO A 334 5.18 2.93 12.97
N ALA A 335 5.83 3.78 12.17
CA ALA A 335 6.74 4.81 12.67
C ALA A 335 5.97 5.88 13.46
N TYR A 336 4.90 6.39 12.86
CA TYR A 336 4.13 7.49 13.43
C TYR A 336 3.48 7.09 14.76
N ILE A 337 2.80 5.95 14.81
CA ILE A 337 2.13 5.43 16.02
C ILE A 337 3.12 5.13 17.13
N LEU A 338 4.20 4.38 16.84
CA LEU A 338 5.17 4.03 17.89
C LEU A 338 5.80 5.29 18.52
N VAL A 339 6.17 6.28 17.69
CA VAL A 339 6.81 7.50 18.18
C VAL A 339 5.83 8.36 18.98
N ILE A 340 4.55 8.46 18.58
CA ILE A 340 3.48 9.11 19.36
C ILE A 340 3.37 8.46 20.74
N LEU A 341 3.30 7.12 20.80
CA LEU A 341 3.16 6.40 22.07
C LEU A 341 4.40 6.52 22.96
N ILE A 342 5.61 6.61 22.37
CA ILE A 342 6.85 6.93 23.08
C ILE A 342 6.74 8.32 23.73
N GLY A 343 6.22 9.31 23.00
CA GLY A 343 5.99 10.67 23.49
C GLY A 343 4.98 10.72 24.63
N LEU A 344 3.88 10.02 24.47
CA LEU A 344 2.84 9.90 25.50
C LEU A 344 3.37 9.23 26.77
N GLU A 345 4.10 8.10 26.62
CA GLU A 345 4.74 7.43 27.77
C GLU A 345 5.75 8.33 28.48
N GLN A 346 6.50 9.15 27.73
CA GLN A 346 7.44 10.11 28.30
C GLN A 346 6.73 11.20 29.08
N ILE A 347 5.65 11.80 28.55
CA ILE A 347 4.89 12.83 29.23
C ILE A 347 4.30 12.29 30.53
N LEU A 348 3.59 11.16 30.46
CA LEU A 348 3.02 10.50 31.63
C LEU A 348 4.08 10.19 32.69
N SER A 349 5.29 9.75 32.27
CA SER A 349 6.36 9.44 33.20
C SER A 349 7.04 10.68 33.80
N SER A 350 6.95 11.85 33.15
CA SER A 350 7.58 13.09 33.65
C SER A 350 6.69 13.88 34.59
N ILE A 351 5.39 13.68 34.56
CA ILE A 351 4.43 14.34 35.48
C ILE A 351 4.60 13.84 36.93
N LEU A 352 5.23 12.70 37.13
CA LEU A 352 5.31 12.00 38.40
C LEU A 352 6.70 11.91 38.99
N LYS A 353 6.73 12.04 40.32
CA LYS A 353 7.93 11.76 41.11
C LYS A 353 8.27 10.27 41.06
N GLU A 354 9.54 9.91 41.23
CA GLU A 354 10.05 8.52 41.18
C GLU A 354 9.29 7.55 42.10
N ARG A 355 8.84 8.05 43.26
CA ARG A 355 8.04 7.29 44.26
C ARG A 355 6.64 6.92 43.76
N GLU A 356 6.06 7.76 42.93
CA GLU A 356 4.69 7.60 42.40
C GLU A 356 4.65 6.68 41.19
N LYS A 357 5.78 6.48 40.46
CA LYS A 357 5.89 5.57 39.32
C LYS A 357 5.59 4.11 39.67
N LYS A 358 5.75 3.72 40.95
CA LYS A 358 5.43 2.37 41.45
C LYS A 358 3.96 2.26 41.93
N ASN A 359 3.22 3.36 41.96
CA ASN A 359 1.81 3.35 42.38
C ASN A 359 0.97 2.54 41.33
N PRO A 360 0.19 1.54 41.76
CA PRO A 360 -0.64 0.73 40.88
C PRO A 360 -1.68 1.54 40.11
N ILE A 361 -2.23 2.61 40.68
CA ILE A 361 -3.17 3.50 40.01
C ILE A 361 -2.50 4.18 38.80
N PHE A 362 -1.27 4.66 38.98
CA PHE A 362 -0.54 5.30 37.90
C PHE A 362 -0.15 4.33 36.79
N GLN A 363 0.25 3.12 37.18
CA GLN A 363 0.53 2.07 36.18
C GLN A 363 -0.72 1.74 35.37
N ALA A 364 -1.90 1.69 36.01
CA ALA A 364 -3.17 1.49 35.34
C ALA A 364 -3.52 2.66 34.40
N ILE A 365 -3.32 3.91 34.82
CA ILE A 365 -3.50 5.11 33.98
C ILE A 365 -2.57 5.04 32.75
N SER A 366 -1.31 4.72 32.96
CA SER A 366 -0.34 4.61 31.85
C SER A 366 -0.72 3.50 30.87
N ILE A 367 -1.14 2.34 31.35
CA ILE A 367 -1.63 1.24 30.50
C ILE A 367 -2.88 1.68 29.75
N PHE A 368 -3.80 2.36 30.40
CA PHE A 368 -5.02 2.85 29.76
C PHE A 368 -4.70 3.77 28.59
N PHE A 369 -3.91 4.81 28.79
CA PHE A 369 -3.64 5.80 27.73
C PHE A 369 -2.69 5.27 26.62
N ILE A 370 -1.74 4.38 26.95
CA ILE A 370 -0.74 3.90 25.97
C ILE A 370 -1.23 2.66 25.22
N ILE A 371 -2.11 1.86 25.82
CA ILE A 371 -2.55 0.58 25.24
C ILE A 371 -4.06 0.55 25.04
N VAL A 372 -4.85 0.70 26.10
CA VAL A 372 -6.30 0.44 26.04
C VAL A 372 -7.02 1.44 25.15
N LEU A 373 -6.77 2.72 25.33
CA LEU A 373 -7.44 3.77 24.57
C LEU A 373 -7.07 3.73 23.07
N PRO A 374 -5.79 3.64 22.65
CA PRO A 374 -5.44 3.52 21.25
C PRO A 374 -6.02 2.26 20.59
N VAL A 375 -6.00 1.11 21.28
CA VAL A 375 -6.62 -0.14 20.81
C VAL A 375 -8.13 0.01 20.66
N PHE A 376 -8.80 0.63 21.66
CA PHE A 376 -10.24 0.91 21.58
C PHE A 376 -10.58 1.81 20.38
N LEU A 377 -9.85 2.91 20.19
CA LEU A 377 -10.06 3.80 19.06
C LEU A 377 -9.87 3.06 17.72
N SER A 378 -8.81 2.25 17.61
CA SER A 378 -8.53 1.46 16.40
C SER A 378 -9.55 0.37 16.11
N SER A 379 -10.28 -0.11 17.13
CA SER A 379 -11.33 -1.11 16.94
C SER A 379 -12.68 -0.50 16.54
N ARG A 380 -12.83 0.82 16.61
CA ARG A 380 -14.11 1.51 16.44
C ARG A 380 -14.70 1.34 15.03
N ASP A 381 -13.84 1.26 14.02
CA ASP A 381 -14.26 1.16 12.61
C ASP A 381 -14.50 -0.30 12.16
N TRP A 382 -14.47 -1.26 13.10
CA TRP A 382 -14.89 -2.64 12.83
C TRP A 382 -16.40 -2.73 12.84
N GLN A 383 -16.99 -3.34 11.80
CA GLN A 383 -18.42 -3.45 11.61
C GLN A 383 -18.89 -4.91 11.73
N THR A 384 -20.16 -5.05 12.11
CA THR A 384 -20.85 -6.32 12.22
C THR A 384 -22.08 -6.39 11.30
N LEU A 385 -22.09 -5.62 10.21
CA LEU A 385 -23.15 -5.62 9.20
C LEU A 385 -23.17 -6.94 8.40
N PRO A 386 -24.26 -7.26 7.67
CA PRO A 386 -24.44 -8.55 6.99
C PRO A 386 -23.28 -9.01 6.09
N ASP A 387 -22.66 -8.08 5.35
CA ASP A 387 -21.48 -8.39 4.52
C ASP A 387 -20.24 -8.68 5.34
N HIS A 388 -20.21 -8.20 6.54
CA HIS A 388 -19.13 -8.24 7.50
C HIS A 388 -19.50 -9.07 8.71
N GLY A 389 -20.74 -8.98 9.14
CA GLY A 389 -21.53 -9.65 10.16
C GLY A 389 -20.80 -10.28 11.34
N LEU A 390 -21.54 -10.89 12.24
CA LEU A 390 -20.96 -11.68 13.33
C LEU A 390 -20.16 -12.88 12.82
N GLN A 391 -20.53 -13.43 11.66
CA GLN A 391 -19.84 -14.56 11.04
C GLN A 391 -18.53 -14.13 10.34
N ARG A 392 -18.46 -12.89 9.85
CA ARG A 392 -17.29 -12.33 9.17
C ARG A 392 -17.06 -10.87 9.58
N PRO A 393 -16.74 -10.61 10.85
CA PRO A 393 -16.43 -9.26 11.31
C PRO A 393 -15.17 -8.75 10.60
N ALA A 394 -15.20 -7.49 10.16
CA ALA A 394 -14.08 -6.85 9.48
C ALA A 394 -14.14 -5.33 9.68
N PRO A 395 -13.03 -4.58 9.50
CA PRO A 395 -13.08 -3.15 9.29
C PRO A 395 -13.98 -2.81 8.11
N GLU A 396 -14.55 -1.60 8.12
CA GLU A 396 -15.37 -1.11 7.01
C GLU A 396 -14.59 -1.15 5.69
N MET A 397 -15.20 -1.76 4.66
CA MET A 397 -14.63 -1.91 3.33
C MET A 397 -15.68 -1.57 2.27
N ALA A 398 -16.07 -0.29 2.19
CA ALA A 398 -17.09 0.16 1.26
C ALA A 398 -16.78 -0.19 -0.21
N TRP A 399 -15.49 -0.14 -0.60
CA TRP A 399 -15.07 -0.52 -1.96
C TRP A 399 -15.22 -2.02 -2.26
N TYR A 400 -15.30 -2.91 -1.25
CA TYR A 400 -15.52 -4.34 -1.51
C TYR A 400 -16.85 -4.61 -2.20
N GLN A 401 -17.86 -3.79 -1.98
CA GLN A 401 -19.13 -3.89 -2.70
C GLN A 401 -18.96 -3.60 -4.19
N LEU A 402 -18.09 -2.65 -4.54
CA LEU A 402 -17.74 -2.37 -5.94
C LEU A 402 -17.12 -3.59 -6.62
N GLU A 403 -16.20 -4.28 -5.93
CA GLU A 403 -15.59 -5.51 -6.46
C GLU A 403 -16.62 -6.62 -6.71
N LEU A 404 -17.63 -6.72 -5.86
CA LEU A 404 -18.73 -7.67 -6.06
C LEU A 404 -19.57 -7.33 -7.29
N LEU A 405 -19.75 -6.05 -7.61
CA LEU A 405 -20.45 -5.61 -8.83
C LEU A 405 -19.62 -5.94 -10.08
N TYR A 406 -18.32 -5.67 -10.07
CA TYR A 406 -17.43 -6.09 -11.16
C TYR A 406 -17.41 -7.60 -11.33
N ARG A 407 -17.49 -8.37 -10.24
CA ARG A 407 -17.61 -9.82 -10.31
C ARG A 407 -18.91 -10.26 -10.97
N GLN A 408 -20.05 -9.64 -10.63
CA GLN A 408 -21.34 -9.91 -11.30
C GLN A 408 -21.28 -9.59 -12.80
N ALA A 409 -20.64 -8.47 -13.16
CA ALA A 409 -20.44 -8.11 -14.57
C ALA A 409 -19.56 -9.14 -15.31
N ALA A 410 -18.47 -9.59 -14.68
CA ALA A 410 -17.59 -10.62 -15.23
C ALA A 410 -18.34 -11.95 -15.44
N ASP A 411 -19.09 -12.40 -14.43
CA ASP A 411 -19.87 -13.64 -14.50
C ASP A 411 -20.97 -13.57 -15.59
N ALA A 412 -21.54 -12.39 -15.85
CA ALA A 412 -22.52 -12.18 -16.90
C ALA A 412 -21.92 -12.18 -18.32
N LEU A 413 -20.64 -11.78 -18.46
CA LEU A 413 -19.98 -11.66 -19.76
C LEU A 413 -19.16 -12.88 -20.14
N GLU A 414 -18.55 -13.60 -19.18
CA GLU A 414 -17.57 -14.66 -19.45
C GLU A 414 -18.11 -15.79 -20.35
N PRO A 415 -19.37 -16.25 -20.25
CA PRO A 415 -19.89 -17.28 -21.16
C PRO A 415 -19.83 -16.85 -22.64
N ASP A 416 -20.20 -15.60 -22.95
CA ASP A 416 -20.19 -15.07 -24.31
C ASP A 416 -18.79 -14.79 -24.80
N ILE A 417 -17.92 -14.26 -23.94
CA ILE A 417 -16.49 -14.05 -24.25
C ILE A 417 -15.84 -15.39 -24.64
N ARG A 418 -16.08 -16.45 -23.90
CA ARG A 418 -15.56 -17.80 -24.25
C ARG A 418 -16.12 -18.31 -25.57
N SER A 419 -17.42 -18.15 -25.80
CA SER A 419 -18.07 -18.54 -27.06
C SER A 419 -17.49 -17.80 -28.26
N GLN A 420 -17.33 -16.48 -28.14
CA GLN A 420 -16.75 -15.63 -29.18
C GLN A 420 -15.26 -15.97 -29.40
N THR A 421 -14.49 -16.19 -28.34
CA THR A 421 -13.10 -16.61 -28.43
C THR A 421 -12.95 -17.93 -29.17
N ALA A 422 -13.82 -18.90 -28.90
CA ALA A 422 -13.82 -20.19 -29.58
C ALA A 422 -14.13 -20.04 -31.09
N THR A 423 -15.01 -19.11 -31.44
CA THR A 423 -15.42 -18.86 -32.83
C THR A 423 -14.40 -18.01 -33.58
N ARG A 424 -13.96 -16.89 -33.01
CA ARG A 424 -13.06 -15.91 -33.66
C ARG A 424 -11.57 -16.30 -33.54
N ARG A 425 -11.20 -17.19 -32.63
CA ARG A 425 -9.82 -17.55 -32.23
C ARG A 425 -9.03 -16.37 -31.64
N VAL A 426 -9.68 -15.28 -31.35
CA VAL A 426 -9.14 -14.08 -30.69
C VAL A 426 -10.13 -13.67 -29.60
N PRO A 427 -9.66 -13.39 -28.38
CA PRO A 427 -10.56 -12.95 -27.31
C PRO A 427 -11.18 -11.58 -27.65
N PRO A 428 -12.47 -11.37 -27.33
CA PRO A 428 -13.08 -10.07 -27.41
C PRO A 428 -12.34 -9.05 -26.51
N THR A 429 -12.40 -7.76 -26.91
CA THR A 429 -11.84 -6.67 -26.13
C THR A 429 -12.88 -6.11 -25.18
N LEU A 430 -12.52 -5.99 -23.89
CA LEU A 430 -13.35 -5.41 -22.83
C LEU A 430 -12.68 -4.16 -22.29
N ALA A 431 -13.31 -3.00 -22.44
CA ALA A 431 -12.84 -1.72 -21.90
C ALA A 431 -13.38 -1.50 -20.48
N ALA A 432 -12.49 -1.09 -19.56
CA ALA A 432 -12.83 -0.76 -18.18
C ALA A 432 -11.79 0.17 -17.55
N GLY A 433 -12.18 0.91 -16.51
CA GLY A 433 -11.26 1.72 -15.70
C GLY A 433 -10.70 0.95 -14.51
N ASP A 434 -11.55 0.16 -13.83
CA ASP A 434 -11.12 -0.80 -12.81
C ASP A 434 -10.99 -2.17 -13.48
N VAL A 435 -9.78 -2.63 -13.65
CA VAL A 435 -9.47 -3.75 -14.56
C VAL A 435 -9.07 -5.03 -13.83
N GLY A 436 -8.92 -5.00 -12.52
CA GLY A 436 -8.46 -6.14 -11.75
C GLY A 436 -9.44 -7.33 -11.80
N VAL A 437 -10.65 -7.15 -11.28
CA VAL A 437 -11.68 -8.20 -11.22
C VAL A 437 -12.08 -8.65 -12.61
N LEU A 438 -12.39 -7.72 -13.50
CA LEU A 438 -12.79 -8.03 -14.88
C LEU A 438 -11.69 -8.81 -15.61
N GLY A 439 -10.45 -8.35 -15.50
CA GLY A 439 -9.32 -9.05 -16.10
C GLY A 439 -9.07 -10.43 -15.52
N TYR A 440 -9.26 -10.61 -14.23
CA TYR A 440 -9.01 -11.89 -13.57
C TYR A 440 -10.10 -12.94 -13.80
N PHE A 441 -11.36 -12.51 -13.89
CA PHE A 441 -12.52 -13.42 -14.01
C PHE A 441 -13.08 -13.54 -15.42
N THR A 442 -12.54 -12.82 -16.39
CA THR A 442 -12.86 -13.00 -17.81
C THR A 442 -11.66 -13.43 -18.63
N SER A 443 -11.94 -14.08 -19.76
CA SER A 443 -10.95 -14.44 -20.77
C SER A 443 -10.74 -13.34 -21.81
N ALA A 444 -11.25 -12.12 -21.59
CA ALA A 444 -11.14 -11.01 -22.52
C ALA A 444 -9.71 -10.44 -22.58
N ARG A 445 -9.38 -9.82 -23.73
CA ARG A 445 -8.35 -8.80 -23.79
C ARG A 445 -8.87 -7.54 -23.10
N ILE A 446 -8.16 -7.04 -22.12
CA ILE A 446 -8.60 -5.86 -21.39
C ILE A 446 -8.00 -4.60 -22.02
N LEU A 447 -8.86 -3.65 -22.40
CA LEU A 447 -8.49 -2.28 -22.71
C LEU A 447 -8.65 -1.46 -21.42
N ASP A 448 -7.54 -1.17 -20.78
CA ASP A 448 -7.48 -0.37 -19.55
C ASP A 448 -7.66 1.11 -19.92
N THR A 449 -8.85 1.66 -19.67
CA THR A 449 -9.17 3.03 -20.04
C THR A 449 -8.39 4.08 -19.28
N LEU A 450 -7.77 3.74 -18.12
CA LEU A 450 -6.82 4.59 -17.41
C LEU A 450 -5.40 4.54 -17.98
N GLY A 451 -5.08 3.49 -18.74
CA GLY A 451 -3.77 3.32 -19.36
C GLY A 451 -2.70 2.69 -18.46
N LEU A 452 -3.06 2.10 -17.30
CA LEU A 452 -2.07 1.44 -16.43
C LEU A 452 -1.44 0.22 -17.13
N ASN A 453 -2.29 -0.55 -17.83
CA ASN A 453 -1.94 -1.76 -18.56
C ASN A 453 -2.10 -1.62 -20.08
N SER A 454 -2.68 -0.51 -20.54
CA SER A 454 -2.95 -0.19 -21.96
C SER A 454 -2.39 1.19 -22.29
N PRO A 455 -1.08 1.32 -22.59
CA PRO A 455 -0.45 2.61 -22.88
C PRO A 455 -1.12 3.41 -23.98
N GLU A 456 -1.79 2.74 -24.92
CA GLU A 456 -2.60 3.33 -26.00
C GLU A 456 -3.71 4.25 -25.49
N SER A 457 -4.17 4.08 -24.25
CA SER A 457 -5.19 4.96 -23.64
C SER A 457 -4.63 6.32 -23.20
N ILE A 458 -3.34 6.41 -22.88
CA ILE A 458 -2.72 7.62 -22.30
C ILE A 458 -2.87 8.87 -23.18
N PRO A 459 -2.71 8.82 -24.53
CA PRO A 459 -2.84 10.00 -25.39
C PRO A 459 -4.21 10.67 -25.39
N TYR A 460 -5.27 9.98 -24.93
CA TYR A 460 -6.62 10.52 -24.86
C TYR A 460 -6.88 11.34 -23.59
N TYR A 461 -5.89 11.44 -22.70
CA TYR A 461 -5.99 12.18 -21.45
C TYR A 461 -5.02 13.38 -21.44
N PRO A 462 -5.35 14.48 -20.71
CA PRO A 462 -6.57 14.65 -19.88
C PRO A 462 -7.82 14.94 -20.73
N VAL A 463 -8.98 14.42 -20.31
CA VAL A 463 -10.26 14.83 -20.89
C VAL A 463 -10.68 16.21 -20.36
N PRO A 464 -11.55 16.97 -21.08
CA PRO A 464 -12.08 18.24 -20.61
C PRO A 464 -12.74 18.14 -19.23
N PRO A 465 -12.54 19.12 -18.33
CA PRO A 465 -13.07 19.09 -16.96
C PRO A 465 -14.57 18.93 -16.86
N GLU A 466 -15.32 19.43 -17.83
CA GLU A 466 -16.78 19.31 -17.93
C GLU A 466 -17.29 17.88 -18.15
N MET A 467 -16.42 16.97 -18.59
CA MET A 467 -16.74 15.54 -18.70
C MET A 467 -16.62 14.79 -17.38
N HIS A 468 -16.05 15.42 -16.35
CA HIS A 468 -15.86 14.81 -15.05
C HIS A 468 -17.09 15.00 -14.16
N ALA A 469 -17.81 13.93 -13.87
CA ALA A 469 -18.76 13.94 -12.76
C ALA A 469 -18.06 13.73 -11.40
N ASN A 470 -16.83 13.18 -11.43
CA ASN A 470 -15.96 12.94 -10.29
C ASN A 470 -14.49 13.23 -10.71
N THR A 471 -13.51 12.59 -10.11
CA THR A 471 -12.06 12.79 -10.39
C THR A 471 -11.58 12.13 -11.68
N TYR A 472 -12.42 11.33 -12.34
CA TYR A 472 -12.12 10.57 -13.55
C TYR A 472 -13.34 10.50 -14.48
N ALA A 473 -13.09 10.47 -15.78
CA ALA A 473 -14.07 10.14 -16.81
C ALA A 473 -13.42 9.32 -17.93
N VAL A 474 -14.20 8.44 -18.56
CA VAL A 474 -13.74 7.70 -19.74
C VAL A 474 -13.70 8.63 -20.94
N ALA A 475 -12.56 8.67 -21.64
CA ALA A 475 -12.39 9.46 -22.86
C ALA A 475 -13.26 8.88 -24.00
N PRO A 476 -14.20 9.65 -24.57
CA PRO A 476 -15.04 9.15 -25.67
C PRO A 476 -14.23 8.71 -26.89
N ASP A 477 -13.24 9.51 -27.29
CA ASP A 477 -12.42 9.23 -28.47
C ASP A 477 -11.64 7.91 -28.35
N LEU A 478 -11.16 7.54 -27.14
CA LEU A 478 -10.55 6.23 -26.91
C LEU A 478 -11.51 5.09 -27.29
N ILE A 479 -12.76 5.18 -26.85
CA ILE A 479 -13.75 4.13 -27.09
C ILE A 479 -14.13 4.05 -28.56
N ILE A 480 -14.20 5.21 -29.23
CA ILE A 480 -14.55 5.27 -30.67
C ILE A 480 -13.41 4.81 -31.56
N ASP A 481 -12.17 5.08 -31.19
CA ASP A 481 -11.01 4.68 -31.99
C ASP A 481 -10.68 3.18 -31.80
N GLU A 482 -10.74 2.68 -30.57
CA GLU A 482 -10.40 1.29 -30.23
C GLU A 482 -11.55 0.30 -30.45
N LEU A 483 -12.79 0.76 -30.47
CA LEU A 483 -14.02 -0.02 -30.71
C LEU A 483 -14.07 -1.36 -29.93
N PRO A 484 -13.91 -1.36 -28.58
CA PRO A 484 -13.97 -2.58 -27.79
C PRO A 484 -15.30 -3.31 -27.96
N ASP A 485 -15.31 -4.64 -27.86
CA ASP A 485 -16.55 -5.43 -27.99
C ASP A 485 -17.50 -5.20 -26.81
N TYR A 486 -16.91 -4.99 -25.61
CA TYR A 486 -17.66 -4.70 -24.36
C TYR A 486 -17.05 -3.53 -23.62
N ILE A 487 -17.90 -2.81 -22.88
CA ILE A 487 -17.50 -1.72 -21.97
C ILE A 487 -18.20 -1.94 -20.64
N VAL A 488 -17.43 -1.94 -19.55
CA VAL A 488 -17.95 -2.08 -18.18
C VAL A 488 -17.43 -0.94 -17.32
N LEU A 489 -18.34 -0.14 -16.79
CA LEU A 489 -17.99 0.98 -15.90
C LEU A 489 -19.17 1.35 -14.97
N LEU A 490 -18.86 2.07 -13.89
CA LEU A 490 -19.88 2.81 -13.17
C LEU A 490 -20.41 3.93 -14.08
N GLU A 491 -21.72 4.08 -14.12
CA GLU A 491 -22.40 5.05 -14.99
C GLU A 491 -21.85 6.47 -14.83
N VAL A 492 -21.48 6.85 -13.61
CA VAL A 492 -20.92 8.17 -13.29
C VAL A 492 -19.67 8.53 -14.10
N TYR A 493 -18.87 7.57 -14.54
CA TYR A 493 -17.65 7.81 -15.31
C TYR A 493 -17.90 8.04 -16.80
N GLY A 494 -19.11 7.74 -17.29
CA GLY A 494 -19.52 8.00 -18.68
C GLY A 494 -20.56 9.12 -18.81
N ARG A 495 -21.19 9.51 -17.70
CA ARG A 495 -22.40 10.36 -17.63
C ARG A 495 -22.27 11.68 -18.38
N GLU A 496 -21.19 12.40 -18.15
CA GLU A 496 -21.01 13.76 -18.68
C GLU A 496 -20.28 13.80 -20.03
N GLY A 497 -19.64 12.70 -20.43
CA GLY A 497 -18.86 12.59 -21.67
C GLY A 497 -19.38 11.49 -22.59
N LEU A 498 -18.93 10.25 -22.36
CA LEU A 498 -19.13 9.10 -23.24
C LEU A 498 -20.60 8.87 -23.62
N PHE A 499 -21.52 8.92 -22.65
CA PHE A 499 -22.95 8.63 -22.88
C PHE A 499 -23.70 9.77 -23.56
N LYS A 500 -23.07 10.92 -23.78
CA LYS A 500 -23.61 12.03 -24.56
C LYS A 500 -23.04 12.09 -25.98
N ASP A 501 -22.02 11.27 -26.29
CA ASP A 501 -21.42 11.25 -27.63
C ASP A 501 -22.31 10.49 -28.61
N PRO A 502 -22.77 11.14 -29.71
CA PRO A 502 -23.61 10.49 -30.71
C PRO A 502 -22.96 9.26 -31.35
N ARG A 503 -21.64 9.28 -31.55
CA ARG A 503 -20.87 8.16 -32.14
C ARG A 503 -20.96 6.93 -31.24
N PHE A 504 -20.90 7.14 -29.91
CA PHE A 504 -21.06 6.07 -28.94
C PHE A 504 -22.49 5.49 -28.97
N LEU A 505 -23.51 6.35 -28.99
CA LEU A 505 -24.90 5.92 -29.01
C LEU A 505 -25.29 5.17 -30.30
N GLU A 506 -24.58 5.43 -31.40
CA GLU A 506 -24.75 4.69 -32.65
C GLU A 506 -24.03 3.33 -32.62
N ALA A 507 -22.81 3.28 -32.02
CA ALA A 507 -21.95 2.11 -32.03
C ALA A 507 -22.27 1.07 -30.96
N TYR A 508 -22.94 1.47 -29.86
CA TYR A 508 -23.14 0.63 -28.68
C TYR A 508 -24.57 0.63 -28.19
N HIS A 509 -25.00 -0.50 -27.60
CA HIS A 509 -26.26 -0.58 -26.88
C HIS A 509 -26.05 -1.03 -25.45
N LEU A 510 -26.92 -0.61 -24.54
CA LEU A 510 -26.92 -1.04 -23.15
C LEU A 510 -27.40 -2.49 -23.08
N ARG A 511 -26.51 -3.39 -22.65
CA ARG A 511 -26.79 -4.81 -22.47
C ARG A 511 -27.34 -5.13 -21.09
N LEU A 512 -26.71 -4.57 -20.04
CA LEU A 512 -27.08 -4.83 -18.66
C LEU A 512 -26.78 -3.60 -17.80
N LYS A 513 -27.64 -3.32 -16.85
CA LYS A 513 -27.43 -2.35 -15.78
C LYS A 513 -27.63 -3.04 -14.44
N ILE A 514 -26.60 -3.01 -13.57
CA ILE A 514 -26.64 -3.51 -12.21
C ILE A 514 -26.82 -2.28 -11.30
N PRO A 515 -27.96 -2.13 -10.60
CA PRO A 515 -28.22 -0.95 -9.78
C PRO A 515 -27.20 -0.81 -8.64
N THR A 516 -26.71 0.42 -8.43
CA THR A 516 -25.87 0.82 -7.29
C THR A 516 -25.84 2.33 -7.19
N ASP A 517 -25.61 2.84 -5.97
CA ASP A 517 -25.44 4.26 -5.66
C ASP A 517 -23.98 4.62 -5.31
N ILE A 518 -23.05 3.68 -5.52
CA ILE A 518 -21.62 3.89 -5.24
C ILE A 518 -21.11 5.09 -6.05
N TYR A 519 -20.47 6.04 -5.39
CA TYR A 519 -19.95 7.29 -5.95
C TYR A 519 -21.02 8.15 -6.66
N ASP A 520 -22.27 8.13 -6.17
CA ASP A 520 -23.44 8.78 -6.80
C ASP A 520 -23.74 8.26 -8.22
N SER A 521 -23.36 7.02 -8.50
CA SER A 521 -23.65 6.35 -9.74
C SER A 521 -25.07 5.82 -9.78
N ASP A 522 -25.69 5.81 -10.97
CA ASP A 522 -27.01 5.24 -11.18
C ASP A 522 -26.98 3.72 -11.48
N GLY A 523 -25.78 3.14 -11.50
CA GLY A 523 -25.54 1.71 -11.68
C GLY A 523 -24.17 1.42 -12.27
N MET A 524 -23.79 0.14 -12.24
CA MET A 524 -22.75 -0.40 -13.09
C MET A 524 -23.38 -0.80 -14.43
N VAL A 525 -22.86 -0.29 -15.52
CA VAL A 525 -23.39 -0.49 -16.86
C VAL A 525 -22.46 -1.35 -17.70
N ILE A 526 -23.07 -2.23 -18.48
CA ILE A 526 -22.39 -3.07 -19.47
C ILE A 526 -22.96 -2.68 -20.84
N TYR A 527 -22.12 -2.14 -21.71
CA TYR A 527 -22.42 -1.88 -23.09
C TYR A 527 -21.80 -2.93 -23.99
N GLU A 528 -22.48 -3.28 -25.05
CA GLU A 528 -22.02 -4.19 -26.10
C GLU A 528 -22.04 -3.46 -27.44
N ARG A 529 -21.00 -3.68 -28.24
CA ARG A 529 -20.90 -3.08 -29.57
C ARG A 529 -21.96 -3.66 -30.49
N ASN A 530 -22.62 -2.79 -31.26
CA ASN A 530 -23.58 -3.19 -32.26
C ASN A 530 -22.89 -4.01 -33.36
N GLU A 531 -23.54 -5.08 -33.81
CA GLU A 531 -23.06 -5.79 -34.99
C GLU A 531 -23.12 -4.81 -36.17
N MET A 532 -22.00 -4.64 -36.87
CA MET A 532 -22.00 -3.87 -38.12
C MET A 532 -22.83 -4.65 -39.16
N PRO A 533 -23.78 -3.98 -39.85
CA PRO A 533 -24.62 -4.63 -40.84
C PRO A 533 -23.83 -5.22 -42.02
#